data_e0eabcd344188509c279c2451f738716
#
_entry.id   e0eabcd344188509c279c2451f738716
#
_cell.length_a   1.000
_cell.length_b   1.000
_cell.length_c   1.000
_cell.angle_alpha   90.00
_cell.angle_beta   90.00
_cell.angle_gamma   90.00
#
_symmetry.space_group_name_H-M   'P 1'
#
loop_
_entity.id
_entity.type
_entity.pdbx_description
1 polymer ?
#
loop_
_entity_poly.entity_id
_entity_poly.type
_entity_poly.pdbx_seq_one_letter_code
_entity_poly.pdbx_strand_id
1 'polypeptide(L)'
;MVDLTAKHVVGAHYGLRDWLVQRVTAVAMIAWLAVFLGCLLWNGGFDHASWRLLWSSAAFRLLSFAFMVAVLWHAWVGVRNIAMDYLKPVSVRLTFQVVVIVLLIGYIGWTIQVLWA
;
A
#
# COMPACT_ATOMS: atom_id res chain seq x y z
N MET A 1 37.53 2.75 13.88
CA MET A 1 36.99 4.09 14.09
C MET A 1 36.24 4.65 12.89
N VAL A 2 36.90 4.63 11.78
CA VAL A 2 36.35 5.15 10.52
C VAL A 2 35.08 4.42 10.11
N ASP A 3 34.96 3.16 10.47
CA ASP A 3 33.83 2.34 10.09
C ASP A 3 32.50 2.84 10.55
N LEU A 4 32.48 3.60 11.63
CA LEU A 4 31.24 4.18 12.14
C LEU A 4 30.60 5.11 11.13
N THR A 5 31.45 5.88 10.43
CA THR A 5 30.94 6.77 9.40
C THR A 5 30.34 6.00 8.22
N ALA A 6 31.03 4.93 7.81
CA ALA A 6 30.53 4.10 6.70
C ALA A 6 29.19 3.46 7.05
N LYS A 7 29.05 2.92 8.25
CA LYS A 7 27.80 2.34 8.71
C LYS A 7 26.69 3.37 8.73
N HIS A 8 27.02 4.57 9.11
CA HIS A 8 26.05 5.65 9.19
C HIS A 8 25.47 5.97 7.81
N VAL A 9 26.35 6.03 6.80
CA VAL A 9 25.94 6.31 5.44
C VAL A 9 25.04 5.21 4.90
N VAL A 10 25.36 3.95 5.18
CA VAL A 10 24.53 2.81 4.72
C VAL A 10 23.15 2.89 5.36
N GLY A 11 23.06 3.22 6.63
CA GLY A 11 21.77 3.37 7.31
C GLY A 11 20.92 4.46 6.68
N ALA A 12 21.53 5.56 6.26
CA ALA A 12 20.82 6.66 5.63
C ALA A 12 20.15 6.25 4.32
N HIS A 13 20.79 5.37 3.53
CA HIS A 13 20.21 4.89 2.28
C HIS A 13 18.88 4.17 2.47
N TYR A 14 18.80 3.28 3.45
CA TYR A 14 17.58 2.55 3.73
C TYR A 14 16.48 3.46 4.25
N GLY A 15 16.84 4.41 5.11
CA GLY A 15 15.88 5.35 5.65
C GLY A 15 15.26 6.22 4.58
N LEU A 16 16.07 6.67 3.62
CA LEU A 16 15.57 7.50 2.52
C LEU A 16 14.62 6.72 1.63
N ARG A 17 14.94 5.47 1.32
CA ARG A 17 14.08 4.63 0.49
C ARG A 17 12.71 4.44 1.14
N ASP A 18 12.66 4.10 2.41
CA ASP A 18 11.40 3.89 3.12
C ASP A 18 10.60 5.18 3.20
N TRP A 19 11.25 6.29 3.47
CA TRP A 19 10.60 7.60 3.51
C TRP A 19 9.96 7.93 2.16
N LEU A 20 10.72 7.71 1.08
CA LEU A 20 10.23 8.01 -0.27
C LEU A 20 9.05 7.13 -0.65
N VAL A 21 9.12 5.83 -0.39
CA VAL A 21 8.02 4.91 -0.67
C VAL A 21 6.76 5.33 0.06
N GLN A 22 6.87 5.71 1.34
CA GLN A 22 5.70 6.15 2.11
C GLN A 22 5.08 7.41 1.51
N ARG A 23 5.90 8.36 1.06
CA ARG A 23 5.38 9.58 0.44
C ARG A 23 4.72 9.30 -0.90
N VAL A 24 5.38 8.52 -1.76
CA VAL A 24 4.85 8.21 -3.09
C VAL A 24 3.54 7.41 -3.00
N THR A 25 3.50 6.41 -2.15
CA THR A 25 2.29 5.61 -1.98
C THR A 25 1.15 6.43 -1.37
N ALA A 26 1.45 7.32 -0.43
CA ALA A 26 0.44 8.20 0.15
C ALA A 26 -0.16 9.14 -0.90
N VAL A 27 0.67 9.70 -1.78
CA VAL A 27 0.19 10.57 -2.86
C VAL A 27 -0.68 9.78 -3.83
N ALA A 28 -0.26 8.56 -4.18
CA ALA A 28 -1.05 7.69 -5.06
C ALA A 28 -2.42 7.38 -4.45
N MET A 29 -2.46 7.11 -3.15
CA MET A 29 -3.71 6.84 -2.44
C MET A 29 -4.65 8.03 -2.47
N ILE A 30 -4.13 9.22 -2.20
CA ILE A 30 -4.93 10.45 -2.24
C ILE A 30 -5.42 10.73 -3.65
N ALA A 31 -4.57 10.55 -4.66
CA ALA A 31 -4.94 10.78 -6.04
C ALA A 31 -6.08 9.84 -6.47
N TRP A 32 -6.00 8.56 -6.10
CA TRP A 32 -7.07 7.63 -6.44
C TRP A 32 -8.38 8.01 -5.74
N LEU A 33 -8.32 8.40 -4.46
CA LEU A 33 -9.51 8.83 -3.74
C LEU A 33 -10.16 10.02 -4.41
N ALA A 34 -9.38 10.99 -4.86
CA ALA A 34 -9.90 12.16 -5.56
C ALA A 34 -10.59 11.76 -6.87
N VAL A 35 -9.97 10.87 -7.64
CA VAL A 35 -10.54 10.37 -8.88
C VAL A 35 -11.82 9.58 -8.61
N PHE A 36 -11.81 8.71 -7.61
CA PHE A 36 -12.97 7.92 -7.24
C PHE A 36 -14.16 8.79 -6.86
N LEU A 37 -13.95 9.76 -5.98
CA LEU A 37 -15.01 10.65 -5.56
C LEU A 37 -15.50 11.52 -6.71
N GLY A 38 -14.58 12.01 -7.53
CA GLY A 38 -14.94 12.80 -8.72
C GLY A 38 -15.80 12.03 -9.70
N CYS A 39 -15.41 10.79 -10.01
CA CYS A 39 -16.17 9.92 -10.90
C CYS A 39 -17.54 9.58 -10.33
N LEU A 40 -17.60 9.30 -9.04
CA LEU A 40 -18.84 8.94 -8.38
C LEU A 40 -19.84 10.09 -8.41
N LEU A 41 -19.38 11.30 -8.12
CA LEU A 41 -20.23 12.49 -8.16
C LEU A 41 -20.64 12.85 -9.59
N TRP A 42 -19.73 12.66 -10.54
CA TRP A 42 -20.03 12.93 -11.95
C TRP A 42 -21.12 12.00 -12.49
N ASN A 43 -21.10 10.74 -12.08
CA ASN A 43 -22.04 9.72 -12.54
C ASN A 43 -23.38 9.74 -11.81
N GLY A 44 -23.65 10.71 -10.96
CA GLY A 44 -24.94 10.85 -10.33
C GLY A 44 -25.04 10.36 -8.89
N GLY A 45 -23.93 9.97 -8.30
CA GLY A 45 -23.87 9.67 -6.87
C GLY A 45 -23.82 8.19 -6.53
N PHE A 46 -24.54 7.80 -5.49
CA PHE A 46 -24.33 6.52 -4.82
C PHE A 46 -25.37 5.45 -5.16
N ASP A 47 -26.17 5.66 -6.21
CA ASP A 47 -27.14 4.64 -6.58
C ASP A 47 -26.46 3.44 -7.22
N HIS A 48 -27.18 2.33 -7.27
CA HIS A 48 -26.62 1.05 -7.75
C HIS A 48 -26.18 1.12 -9.21
N ALA A 49 -26.95 1.81 -10.06
CA ALA A 49 -26.63 1.93 -11.47
C ALA A 49 -25.32 2.70 -11.70
N SER A 50 -25.15 3.82 -11.01
CA SER A 50 -23.91 4.61 -11.10
C SER A 50 -22.71 3.83 -10.58
N TRP A 51 -22.89 3.09 -9.49
CA TRP A 51 -21.86 2.23 -8.93
C TRP A 51 -21.41 1.16 -9.93
N ARG A 52 -22.38 0.47 -10.54
CA ARG A 52 -22.05 -0.55 -11.54
C ARG A 52 -21.36 0.03 -12.76
N LEU A 53 -21.79 1.21 -13.19
CA LEU A 53 -21.19 1.88 -14.34
C LEU A 53 -19.73 2.22 -14.05
N LEU A 54 -19.45 2.72 -12.87
CA LEU A 54 -18.09 3.08 -12.46
C LEU A 54 -17.15 1.86 -12.55
N TRP A 55 -17.59 0.73 -12.01
CA TRP A 55 -16.75 -0.48 -11.97
C TRP A 55 -16.77 -1.29 -13.26
N SER A 56 -17.58 -0.90 -14.24
CA SER A 56 -17.56 -1.54 -15.54
C SER A 56 -16.38 -1.07 -16.39
N SER A 57 -15.77 0.05 -16.07
CA SER A 57 -14.63 0.58 -16.81
C SER A 57 -13.37 -0.23 -16.50
N ALA A 58 -12.75 -0.78 -17.54
CA ALA A 58 -11.49 -1.51 -17.37
C ALA A 58 -10.38 -0.61 -16.85
N ALA A 59 -10.33 0.65 -17.33
CA ALA A 59 -9.33 1.61 -16.88
C ALA A 59 -9.48 1.88 -15.38
N PHE A 60 -10.71 2.07 -14.91
CA PHE A 60 -10.94 2.33 -13.50
C PHE A 60 -10.59 1.12 -12.63
N ARG A 61 -10.88 -0.09 -13.10
CA ARG A 61 -10.48 -1.30 -12.37
C ARG A 61 -8.97 -1.44 -12.26
N LEU A 62 -8.23 -1.12 -13.34
CA LEU A 62 -6.77 -1.16 -13.30
C LEU A 62 -6.21 -0.10 -12.37
N LEU A 63 -6.76 1.12 -12.38
CA LEU A 63 -6.35 2.16 -11.46
C LEU A 63 -6.63 1.77 -10.01
N SER A 64 -7.76 1.13 -9.76
CA SER A 64 -8.12 0.67 -8.42
C SER A 64 -7.21 -0.46 -7.95
N PHE A 65 -6.80 -1.34 -8.87
CA PHE A 65 -5.80 -2.36 -8.54
C PHE A 65 -4.47 -1.73 -8.17
N ALA A 66 -4.01 -0.75 -8.93
CA ALA A 66 -2.78 -0.01 -8.62
C ALA A 66 -2.89 0.70 -7.28
N PHE A 67 -4.05 1.30 -6.98
CA PHE A 67 -4.32 1.90 -5.67
C PHE A 67 -4.18 0.86 -4.56
N MET A 68 -4.76 -0.32 -4.74
CA MET A 68 -4.68 -1.35 -3.71
C MET A 68 -3.24 -1.82 -3.50
N VAL A 69 -2.45 -1.97 -4.56
CA VAL A 69 -1.04 -2.29 -4.44
C VAL A 69 -0.31 -1.21 -3.64
N ALA A 70 -0.61 0.05 -3.91
CA ALA A 70 -0.02 1.16 -3.16
C ALA A 70 -0.41 1.12 -1.68
N VAL A 71 -1.67 0.83 -1.37
CA VAL A 71 -2.16 0.69 0.01
C VAL A 71 -1.41 -0.42 0.73
N LEU A 72 -1.28 -1.58 0.09
CA LEU A 72 -0.63 -2.73 0.71
C LEU A 72 0.86 -2.49 0.91
N TRP A 73 1.51 -1.85 -0.05
CA TRP A 73 2.92 -1.50 0.08
C TRP A 73 3.13 -0.47 1.20
N HIS A 74 2.28 0.54 1.23
CA HIS A 74 2.29 1.55 2.29
C HIS A 74 2.13 0.90 3.66
N ALA A 75 1.16 -0.01 3.78
CA ALA A 75 0.93 -0.75 5.01
C ALA A 75 2.12 -1.62 5.39
N TRP A 76 2.73 -2.29 4.42
CA TRP A 76 3.90 -3.13 4.68
C TRP A 76 5.07 -2.34 5.27
N VAL A 77 5.39 -1.20 4.64
CA VAL A 77 6.50 -0.37 5.13
C VAL A 77 6.21 0.14 6.53
N GLY A 78 4.97 0.61 6.77
CA GLY A 78 4.58 1.10 8.08
C GLY A 78 4.63 0.03 9.16
N VAL A 79 4.07 -1.15 8.87
CA VAL A 79 4.05 -2.27 9.82
C VAL A 79 5.46 -2.77 10.10
N ARG A 80 6.28 -2.88 9.05
CA ARG A 80 7.68 -3.30 9.21
C ARG A 80 8.45 -2.36 10.13
N ASN A 81 8.28 -1.07 9.93
CA ASN A 81 8.98 -0.07 10.76
C ASN A 81 8.53 -0.16 12.22
N ILE A 82 7.23 -0.33 12.46
CA ILE A 82 6.72 -0.50 13.82
C ILE A 82 7.27 -1.78 14.44
N ALA A 83 7.27 -2.87 13.69
CA ALA A 83 7.76 -4.15 14.19
C ALA A 83 9.25 -4.08 14.57
N MET A 84 10.05 -3.40 13.75
CA MET A 84 11.48 -3.26 14.04
C MET A 84 11.75 -2.42 15.29
N ASP A 85 10.87 -1.45 15.59
CA ASP A 85 11.02 -0.60 16.76
C ASP A 85 10.53 -1.26 18.04
N TYR A 86 9.45 -2.03 17.98
CA TYR A 86 8.76 -2.51 19.17
C TYR A 86 8.93 -3.99 19.46
N LEU A 87 9.16 -4.81 18.44
CA LEU A 87 9.35 -6.25 18.63
C LEU A 87 10.83 -6.57 18.69
N LYS A 88 11.33 -6.72 19.94
CA LYS A 88 12.76 -6.93 20.19
C LYS A 88 13.24 -8.34 19.87
N PRO A 89 12.55 -9.44 20.30
CA PRO A 89 13.03 -10.80 19.97
C PRO A 89 12.97 -11.05 18.47
N VAL A 90 14.07 -11.56 17.92
CA VAL A 90 14.18 -11.79 16.47
C VAL A 90 13.14 -12.79 15.99
N SER A 91 12.89 -13.86 16.75
CA SER A 91 11.91 -14.88 16.36
C SER A 91 10.50 -14.31 16.28
N VAL A 92 10.10 -13.48 17.24
CA VAL A 92 8.78 -12.86 17.26
C VAL A 92 8.65 -11.89 16.09
N ARG A 93 9.68 -11.09 15.85
CA ARG A 93 9.66 -10.12 14.76
C ARG A 93 9.55 -10.79 13.41
N LEU A 94 10.33 -11.86 13.18
CA LEU A 94 10.28 -12.61 11.92
C LEU A 94 8.93 -13.26 11.71
N THR A 95 8.38 -13.89 12.76
CA THR A 95 7.06 -14.51 12.68
C THR A 95 5.99 -13.49 12.32
N PHE A 96 6.02 -12.33 12.97
CA PHE A 96 5.08 -11.25 12.69
C PHE A 96 5.19 -10.78 11.24
N GLN A 97 6.40 -10.59 10.75
CA GLN A 97 6.61 -10.13 9.37
C GLN A 97 6.12 -11.16 8.34
N VAL A 98 6.36 -12.45 8.59
CA VAL A 98 5.88 -13.51 7.70
C VAL A 98 4.36 -13.53 7.66
N VAL A 99 3.71 -13.43 8.82
CA VAL A 99 2.24 -13.40 8.89
C VAL A 99 1.70 -12.23 8.10
N VAL A 100 2.30 -11.05 8.25
CA VAL A 100 1.86 -9.86 7.54
C VAL A 100 2.02 -10.04 6.02
N ILE A 101 3.15 -10.59 5.57
CA ILE A 101 3.38 -10.82 4.14
C ILE A 101 2.31 -11.77 3.57
N VAL A 102 1.99 -12.84 4.29
CA VAL A 102 0.97 -13.79 3.85
C VAL A 102 -0.39 -13.11 3.74
N LEU A 103 -0.73 -12.28 4.73
CA LEU A 103 -1.99 -11.52 4.69
C LEU A 103 -2.03 -10.55 3.50
N LEU A 104 -0.93 -9.87 3.22
CA LEU A 104 -0.87 -8.91 2.11
C LEU A 104 -1.05 -9.62 0.77
N ILE A 105 -0.41 -10.77 0.60
CA ILE A 105 -0.58 -11.58 -0.61
C ILE A 105 -2.04 -12.02 -0.75
N GLY A 106 -2.65 -12.44 0.34
CA GLY A 106 -4.07 -12.81 0.35
C GLY A 106 -4.97 -11.65 -0.06
N TYR A 107 -4.68 -10.45 0.41
CA TYR A 107 -5.45 -9.27 0.03
C TYR A 107 -5.30 -8.92 -1.45
N ILE A 108 -4.12 -9.11 -2.02
CA ILE A 108 -3.93 -8.92 -3.46
C ILE A 108 -4.79 -9.89 -4.25
N GLY A 109 -4.77 -11.16 -3.87
CA GLY A 109 -5.59 -12.18 -4.52
C GLY A 109 -7.07 -11.87 -4.41
N TRP A 110 -7.51 -11.46 -3.23
CA TRP A 110 -8.91 -11.08 -3.01
C TRP A 110 -9.29 -9.86 -3.85
N THR A 111 -8.42 -8.88 -3.93
CA THR A 111 -8.66 -7.69 -4.76
C THR A 111 -8.87 -8.08 -6.22
N ILE A 112 -8.05 -8.98 -6.75
CA ILE A 112 -8.19 -9.45 -8.12
C ILE A 112 -9.56 -10.12 -8.31
N GLN A 113 -9.95 -10.98 -7.39
CA GLN A 113 -11.24 -11.65 -7.45
C GLN A 113 -12.41 -10.66 -7.47
N VAL A 114 -12.36 -9.67 -6.58
CA VAL A 114 -13.45 -8.70 -6.46
C VAL A 114 -13.54 -7.82 -7.70
N LEU A 115 -12.41 -7.36 -8.23
CA LEU A 115 -12.40 -6.43 -9.35
C LEU A 115 -12.78 -7.08 -10.67
N TRP A 116 -12.46 -8.35 -10.85
CA TRP A 116 -12.71 -9.05 -12.12
C TRP A 116 -13.68 -10.22 -12.00
N ALA A 117 -14.44 -10.26 -10.94
CA ALA A 117 -15.45 -11.31 -10.74
C ALA A 117 -16.67 -11.14 -11.66
#